data_8c8bac85f8532a7e5e6f30ec4dac12c9
#
_entry.id   8c8bac85f8532a7e5e6f30ec4dac12c9
#
_cell.length_a   1.000
_cell.length_b   1.000
_cell.length_c   1.000
_cell.angle_alpha   90.00
_cell.angle_beta   90.00
_cell.angle_gamma   90.00
#
_symmetry.space_group_name_H-M   'P 1'
#
loop_
_entity.id
_entity.type
_entity.pdbx_description
1 polymer ?
#
loop_
_entity_poly.entity_id
_entity_poly.type
_entity_poly.pdbx_seq_one_letter_code
_entity_poly.pdbx_strand_id
1 'polypeptide(L)'
;MRVLAATLILLVSNAAAAEECKTCSMADACIKAYLKATSEAQSATKQAIRDWKQNLDRKASAELSSRGTLALQDAMEMQVRSELERLKECLAKIR
;
A
#
# COMPACT_ATOMS: atom_id res chain seq x y z
N MET A 1 10.88 39.40 -19.29
CA MET A 1 10.00 39.82 -18.20
C MET A 1 8.94 38.75 -17.83
N ARG A 2 8.27 38.17 -18.79
CA ARG A 2 7.27 37.11 -18.55
C ARG A 2 7.89 35.87 -17.87
N VAL A 3 9.10 35.52 -18.24
CA VAL A 3 9.81 34.36 -17.68
C VAL A 3 10.17 34.60 -16.21
N LEU A 4 10.58 35.81 -15.86
CA LEU A 4 10.91 36.20 -14.47
C LEU A 4 9.66 36.17 -13.58
N ALA A 5 8.53 36.66 -14.07
CA ALA A 5 7.26 36.64 -13.35
C ALA A 5 6.78 35.20 -13.12
N ALA A 6 6.89 34.33 -14.13
CA ALA A 6 6.54 32.92 -14.00
C ALA A 6 7.45 32.21 -13.00
N THR A 7 8.74 32.53 -12.97
CA THR A 7 9.69 31.97 -12.02
C THR A 7 9.36 32.41 -10.58
N LEU A 8 8.98 33.68 -10.39
CA LEU A 8 8.56 34.20 -9.09
C LEU A 8 7.30 33.49 -8.59
N ILE A 9 6.31 33.27 -9.46
CA ILE A 9 5.09 32.55 -9.13
C ILE A 9 5.40 31.11 -8.72
N LEU A 10 6.32 30.44 -9.43
CA LEU A 10 6.77 29.09 -9.10
C LEU A 10 7.46 29.04 -7.75
N LEU A 11 8.29 30.02 -7.43
CA LEU A 11 8.96 30.11 -6.13
C LEU A 11 7.97 30.31 -4.98
N VAL A 12 6.95 31.15 -5.18
CA VAL A 12 5.88 31.34 -4.19
C VAL A 12 5.07 30.07 -4.02
N SER A 13 4.75 29.39 -5.12
CA SER A 13 4.05 28.10 -5.08
C SER A 13 4.87 27.03 -4.35
N ASN A 14 6.19 27.00 -4.56
CA ASN A 14 7.09 26.07 -3.87
C ASN A 14 7.19 26.39 -2.38
N ALA A 15 7.19 27.67 -1.99
CA ALA A 15 7.20 28.06 -0.59
C ALA A 15 5.89 27.68 0.12
N ALA A 16 4.74 27.90 -0.51
CA ALA A 16 3.45 27.48 0.00
C ALA A 16 3.35 25.97 0.09
N ALA A 17 3.83 25.25 -0.93
CA ALA A 17 3.91 23.78 -0.92
C ALA A 17 4.86 23.28 0.16
N ALA A 18 5.94 24.01 0.45
CA ALA A 18 6.88 23.63 1.52
C ALA A 18 6.27 23.79 2.91
N GLU A 19 5.41 24.78 3.14
CA GLU A 19 4.67 24.93 4.39
C GLU A 19 3.63 23.83 4.55
N GLU A 20 2.92 23.48 3.48
CA GLU A 20 2.00 22.34 3.45
C GLU A 20 2.75 21.01 3.54
N CYS A 21 4.02 20.98 3.15
CA CYS A 21 4.84 19.77 3.11
C CYS A 21 5.19 19.17 4.46
N LYS A 22 5.00 19.87 5.58
CA LYS A 22 5.10 19.21 6.89
C LYS A 22 3.98 18.19 7.04
N THR A 23 2.75 18.58 6.78
CA THR A 23 1.59 17.68 6.76
C THR A 23 1.67 16.68 5.62
N CYS A 24 2.09 17.12 4.43
CA CYS A 24 2.28 16.27 3.27
C CYS A 24 3.35 15.20 3.50
N SER A 25 4.45 15.55 4.16
CA SER A 25 5.53 14.62 4.48
C SER A 25 5.07 13.54 5.46
N MET A 26 4.27 13.92 6.46
CA MET A 26 3.68 12.97 7.40
C MET A 26 2.67 12.06 6.70
N ALA A 27 1.81 12.63 5.85
CA ALA A 27 0.86 11.86 5.06
C ALA A 27 1.57 10.91 4.11
N ASP A 28 2.66 11.35 3.47
CA ASP A 28 3.48 10.52 2.59
C ASP A 28 4.11 9.34 3.35
N ALA A 29 4.58 9.57 4.57
CA ALA A 29 5.11 8.51 5.42
C ALA A 29 4.03 7.48 5.76
N CYS A 30 2.80 7.91 6.05
CA CYS A 30 1.67 7.02 6.29
C CYS A 30 1.36 6.18 5.04
N ILE A 31 1.33 6.81 3.88
CA ILE A 31 1.05 6.15 2.60
C ILE A 31 2.16 5.16 2.25
N LYS A 32 3.42 5.54 2.44
CA LYS A 32 4.56 4.65 2.18
C LYS A 32 4.53 3.42 3.09
N ALA A 33 4.20 3.59 4.36
CA ALA A 33 4.06 2.48 5.30
C ALA A 33 2.94 1.54 4.85
N TYR A 34 1.81 2.08 4.42
CA TYR A 34 0.70 1.29 3.87
C TYR A 34 1.11 0.52 2.61
N LEU A 35 1.75 1.18 1.66
CA LEU A 35 2.19 0.55 0.41
C LEU A 35 3.21 -0.55 0.68
N LYS A 36 4.14 -0.33 1.60
CA LYS A 36 5.12 -1.34 1.99
C LYS A 36 4.44 -2.56 2.62
N ALA A 37 3.55 -2.34 3.58
CA ALA A 37 2.85 -3.40 4.27
C ALA A 37 1.98 -4.22 3.30
N THR A 38 1.26 -3.57 2.39
CA THR A 38 0.43 -4.27 1.40
C THR A 38 1.27 -5.01 0.37
N SER A 39 2.39 -4.44 -0.07
CA SER A 39 3.33 -5.10 -0.98
C SER A 39 3.93 -6.36 -0.33
N GLU A 40 4.32 -6.28 0.93
CA GLU A 40 4.84 -7.43 1.68
C GLU A 40 3.76 -8.52 1.84
N ALA A 41 2.52 -8.11 2.14
CA ALA A 41 1.39 -9.03 2.25
C ALA A 41 1.12 -9.74 0.92
N GLN A 42 1.17 -9.02 -0.20
CA GLN A 42 0.99 -9.60 -1.52
C GLN A 42 2.10 -10.59 -1.86
N SER A 43 3.35 -10.23 -1.58
CA SER A 43 4.51 -11.12 -1.82
C SER A 43 4.43 -12.38 -0.97
N ALA A 44 4.11 -12.22 0.31
CA ALA A 44 3.94 -13.35 1.22
C ALA A 44 2.80 -14.27 0.77
N THR A 45 1.70 -13.71 0.29
CA THR A 45 0.55 -14.47 -0.21
C THR A 45 0.91 -15.23 -1.48
N LYS A 46 1.60 -14.59 -2.42
CA LYS A 46 2.08 -15.27 -3.63
C LYS A 46 2.99 -16.45 -3.30
N GLN A 47 3.90 -16.26 -2.36
CA GLN A 47 4.79 -17.34 -1.92
C GLN A 47 4.00 -18.44 -1.23
N ALA A 48 3.06 -18.10 -0.37
CA ALA A 48 2.21 -19.08 0.32
C ALA A 48 1.37 -19.90 -0.68
N ILE A 49 0.85 -19.26 -1.73
CA ILE A 49 0.11 -19.94 -2.79
C ILE A 49 1.02 -20.91 -3.55
N ARG A 50 2.25 -20.51 -3.88
CA ARG A 50 3.23 -21.38 -4.54
C ARG A 50 3.54 -22.57 -3.67
N ASP A 51 3.82 -22.36 -2.38
CA ASP A 51 4.14 -23.41 -1.42
C ASP A 51 2.96 -24.36 -1.25
N TRP A 52 1.75 -23.82 -1.17
CA TRP A 52 0.52 -24.62 -1.10
C TRP A 52 0.39 -25.52 -2.31
N LYS A 53 0.55 -24.98 -3.53
CA LYS A 53 0.45 -25.75 -4.77
C LYS A 53 1.54 -26.81 -4.90
N GLN A 54 2.75 -26.50 -4.47
CA GLN A 54 3.88 -27.46 -4.51
C GLN A 54 3.70 -28.60 -3.51
N ASN A 55 3.11 -28.33 -2.36
CA ASN A 55 2.91 -29.32 -1.31
C ASN A 55 1.64 -30.13 -1.49
N LEU A 56 0.77 -29.75 -2.43
CA LEU A 56 -0.39 -30.56 -2.77
C LEU A 56 0.05 -31.85 -3.44
N ASP A 57 -0.48 -32.97 -2.95
CA ASP A 57 -0.32 -34.25 -3.61
C ASP A 57 -0.89 -34.17 -5.02
N ARG A 58 -0.24 -34.83 -5.98
CA ARG A 58 -0.70 -34.89 -7.38
C ARG A 58 -2.12 -35.45 -7.50
N LYS A 59 -2.58 -36.19 -6.50
CA LYS A 59 -3.93 -36.74 -6.43
C LYS A 59 -4.95 -35.78 -5.84
N ALA A 60 -4.51 -34.62 -5.31
CA ALA A 60 -5.42 -33.63 -4.77
C ALA A 60 -6.28 -33.06 -5.91
N SER A 61 -7.58 -32.91 -5.63
CA SER A 61 -8.50 -32.37 -6.62
C SER A 61 -8.20 -30.90 -6.93
N ALA A 62 -8.51 -30.47 -8.13
CA ALA A 62 -8.44 -29.08 -8.52
C ALA A 62 -9.28 -28.19 -7.59
N GLU A 63 -10.35 -28.74 -7.05
CA GLU A 63 -11.22 -28.06 -6.09
C GLU A 63 -10.47 -27.74 -4.78
N LEU A 64 -9.71 -28.67 -4.24
CA LEU A 64 -8.92 -28.45 -3.02
C LEU A 64 -7.84 -27.39 -3.24
N SER A 65 -7.18 -27.42 -4.38
CA SER A 65 -6.19 -26.43 -4.77
C SER A 65 -6.83 -25.03 -4.83
N SER A 66 -7.99 -24.94 -5.44
CA SER A 66 -8.74 -23.69 -5.58
C SER A 66 -9.19 -23.13 -4.22
N ARG A 67 -9.71 -23.99 -3.34
CA ARG A 67 -10.14 -23.60 -1.99
C ARG A 67 -8.98 -23.06 -1.15
N GLY A 68 -7.82 -23.72 -1.19
CA GLY A 68 -6.65 -23.25 -0.48
C GLY A 68 -6.16 -21.90 -0.99
N THR A 69 -6.13 -21.70 -2.30
CA THR A 69 -5.76 -20.44 -2.92
C THR A 69 -6.73 -19.33 -2.53
N LEU A 70 -8.03 -19.57 -2.55
CA LEU A 70 -9.05 -18.61 -2.14
C LEU A 70 -8.91 -18.24 -0.67
N ALA A 71 -8.65 -19.22 0.20
CA ALA A 71 -8.45 -18.97 1.63
C ALA A 71 -7.24 -18.05 1.87
N LEU A 72 -6.14 -18.26 1.15
CA LEU A 72 -4.96 -17.42 1.25
C LEU A 72 -5.21 -16.00 0.72
N GLN A 73 -5.96 -15.88 -0.36
CA GLN A 73 -6.36 -14.57 -0.90
C GLN A 73 -7.29 -13.82 0.05
N ASP A 74 -8.25 -14.51 0.68
CA ASP A 74 -9.13 -13.92 1.68
C ASP A 74 -8.36 -13.42 2.88
N ALA A 75 -7.36 -14.18 3.35
CA ALA A 75 -6.49 -13.76 4.43
C ALA A 75 -5.70 -12.50 4.06
N MET A 76 -5.22 -12.42 2.82
CA MET A 76 -4.53 -11.23 2.32
C MET A 76 -5.47 -10.01 2.29
N GLU A 77 -6.70 -10.18 1.83
CA GLU A 77 -7.69 -9.10 1.81
C GLU A 77 -7.96 -8.57 3.21
N MET A 78 -8.10 -9.44 4.18
CA MET A 78 -8.28 -9.04 5.58
C MET A 78 -7.09 -8.25 6.11
N GLN A 79 -5.88 -8.67 5.75
CA GLN A 79 -4.66 -7.96 6.14
C GLN A 79 -4.58 -6.59 5.48
N VAL A 80 -4.91 -6.48 4.19
CA VAL A 80 -4.94 -5.21 3.46
C VAL A 80 -5.98 -4.26 4.07
N ARG A 81 -7.15 -4.76 4.44
CA ARG A 81 -8.18 -3.95 5.13
C ARG A 81 -7.67 -3.43 6.48
N SER A 82 -6.97 -4.27 7.25
CA SER A 82 -6.36 -3.88 8.50
C SER A 82 -5.34 -2.76 8.30
N GLU A 83 -4.49 -2.87 7.27
CA GLU A 83 -3.52 -1.84 6.93
C GLU A 83 -4.21 -0.54 6.46
N LEU A 84 -5.34 -0.65 5.76
CA LEU A 84 -6.12 0.52 5.36
C LEU A 84 -6.67 1.26 6.58
N GLU A 85 -7.15 0.54 7.61
CA GLU A 85 -7.59 1.16 8.84
C GLU A 85 -6.45 1.86 9.57
N ARG A 86 -5.26 1.26 9.59
CA ARG A 86 -4.05 1.90 10.13
C ARG A 86 -3.69 3.16 9.37
N LEU A 87 -3.82 3.13 8.04
CA LEU A 87 -3.59 4.31 7.21
C LEU A 87 -4.56 5.42 7.56
N LYS A 88 -5.84 5.12 7.71
CA LYS A 88 -6.87 6.09 8.11
C LYS A 88 -6.54 6.71 9.47
N GLU A 89 -6.16 5.90 10.44
CA GLU A 89 -5.76 6.37 11.77
C GLU A 89 -4.51 7.25 11.70
N CYS A 90 -3.52 6.84 10.92
CA CYS A 90 -2.29 7.61 10.71
C CYS A 90 -2.58 8.98 10.12
N LEU A 91 -3.42 9.05 9.08
CA LEU A 91 -3.83 10.30 8.44
C LEU A 91 -4.68 11.17 9.36
N ALA A 92 -5.52 10.56 10.19
CA ALA A 92 -6.35 11.29 11.15
C ALA A 92 -5.54 12.01 12.22
N LYS A 93 -4.39 11.47 12.59
CA LYS A 93 -3.49 12.07 13.59
C LYS A 93 -2.77 13.32 13.08
N ILE A 94 -2.73 13.54 11.78
CA ILE A 94 -2.03 14.66 11.15
C ILE A 94 -2.86 15.95 11.18
N ARG A 95 -4.14 15.87 11.40
CA ARG A 95 -5.05 17.02 11.47
C ARG A 95 -4.88 17.83 12.75
#